data_230a9b2589834e031a19a5109144ba8f
#
_entry.id   230a9b2589834e031a19a5109144ba8f
#
_cell.length_a   1.000
_cell.length_b   1.000
_cell.length_c   1.000
_cell.angle_alpha   90.00
_cell.angle_beta   90.00
_cell.angle_gamma   90.00
#
_symmetry.space_group_name_H-M   'P 1'
#
loop_
_entity.id
_entity.type
_entity.pdbx_description
1 polymer ?
#
loop_
_entity_poly.entity_id
_entity_poly.type
_entity_poly.pdbx_seq_one_letter_code
_entity_poly.pdbx_strand_id
1 'polypeptide(L)'
;ASPTRDVLQDALARLDGGTAGFALSSGMAAIQLAVETLAPYGSRVVALEDLYGGTYRYLQVLAEDGAYEVDFVIGEEGLREALQRPASLVLIETPTNPMMAEIDIARVADWAHGAGALLAVDNTFYTPVICRPLELGADVVVYSATKYLGGHNDVMAGAVVTADPDLGGRLMYRLNTTGATLSPFDCFLLLRGLKTLSLRMERHEANARRVVAFLEADARVTRVLYPGRSGMISFDLADDVDIAAFLGAVRVFTFAESLGGVESLVTCPSVQTHADVPPATRAAYGLTDRLLRLSVGIEDADDLVADLEQALTAAQS
;
A
#
# COMPACT_ATOMS: atom_id res chain seq x y z
N ALA A 1 7.58 -11.46 -25.05
CA ALA A 1 8.31 -10.20 -24.91
C ALA A 1 7.48 -9.06 -25.52
N SER A 2 7.61 -7.87 -24.98
CA SER A 2 6.97 -6.65 -25.48
C SER A 2 7.93 -5.48 -25.25
N PRO A 3 8.43 -4.82 -26.33
CA PRO A 3 9.37 -3.72 -26.19
C PRO A 3 8.85 -2.59 -25.27
N THR A 4 7.55 -2.27 -25.31
CA THR A 4 6.96 -1.26 -24.44
C THR A 4 7.03 -1.67 -22.96
N ARG A 5 6.77 -2.95 -22.67
CA ARG A 5 6.87 -3.46 -21.29
C ARG A 5 8.33 -3.51 -20.82
N ASP A 6 9.27 -3.85 -21.69
CA ASP A 6 10.68 -3.87 -21.34
C ASP A 6 11.18 -2.46 -20.94
N VAL A 7 10.78 -1.41 -21.70
CA VAL A 7 11.07 -0.01 -21.32
C VAL A 7 10.47 0.37 -19.98
N LEU A 8 9.24 -0.06 -19.69
CA LEU A 8 8.61 0.18 -18.39
C LEU A 8 9.36 -0.54 -17.26
N GLN A 9 9.70 -1.80 -17.46
CA GLN A 9 10.40 -2.61 -16.47
C GLN A 9 11.78 -2.03 -16.13
N ASP A 10 12.51 -1.55 -17.14
CA ASP A 10 13.78 -0.82 -16.95
C ASP A 10 13.58 0.48 -16.16
N ALA A 11 12.50 1.23 -16.43
CA ALA A 11 12.19 2.45 -15.69
C ALA A 11 11.87 2.17 -14.23
N LEU A 12 11.05 1.13 -13.94
CA LEU A 12 10.71 0.71 -12.58
C LEU A 12 11.97 0.27 -11.81
N ALA A 13 12.82 -0.57 -12.42
CA ALA A 13 14.06 -1.00 -11.79
C ALA A 13 14.95 0.20 -11.41
N ARG A 14 15.14 1.15 -12.32
CA ARG A 14 15.98 2.35 -12.07
C ARG A 14 15.44 3.27 -11.00
N LEU A 15 14.10 3.42 -10.89
CA LEU A 15 13.47 4.27 -9.87
C LEU A 15 13.75 3.76 -8.45
N ASP A 16 13.78 2.44 -8.26
CA ASP A 16 14.05 1.82 -6.96
C ASP A 16 15.55 1.50 -6.73
N GLY A 17 16.42 1.78 -7.69
CA GLY A 17 17.83 1.36 -7.60
C GLY A 17 18.04 -0.14 -7.78
N GLY A 18 17.05 -0.85 -8.36
CA GLY A 18 17.12 -2.27 -8.64
C GLY A 18 17.83 -2.62 -9.95
N THR A 19 18.12 -3.90 -10.14
CA THR A 19 18.71 -4.48 -11.36
C THR A 19 17.66 -5.09 -12.29
N ALA A 20 16.49 -5.47 -11.76
CA ALA A 20 15.37 -6.05 -12.50
C ALA A 20 14.03 -5.52 -11.99
N GLY A 21 13.16 -5.14 -12.91
CA GLY A 21 11.77 -4.75 -12.66
C GLY A 21 10.81 -5.59 -13.50
N PHE A 22 9.62 -5.83 -12.96
CA PHE A 22 8.58 -6.64 -13.59
C PHE A 22 7.26 -5.89 -13.54
N ALA A 23 6.57 -5.82 -14.68
CA ALA A 23 5.25 -5.19 -14.81
C ALA A 23 4.16 -6.26 -14.95
N LEU A 24 3.21 -6.23 -14.02
CA LEU A 24 2.15 -7.22 -13.85
C LEU A 24 0.76 -6.61 -14.02
N SER A 25 -0.24 -7.47 -14.25
CA SER A 25 -1.63 -7.08 -14.50
C SER A 25 -2.34 -6.46 -13.31
N SER A 26 -1.83 -6.60 -12.09
CA SER A 26 -2.40 -6.00 -10.86
C SER A 26 -1.41 -6.03 -9.70
N GLY A 27 -1.67 -5.24 -8.66
CA GLY A 27 -0.92 -5.31 -7.39
C GLY A 27 -1.00 -6.69 -6.75
N MET A 28 -2.16 -7.36 -6.80
CA MET A 28 -2.29 -8.73 -6.29
C MET A 28 -1.46 -9.75 -7.08
N ALA A 29 -1.35 -9.58 -8.40
CA ALA A 29 -0.44 -10.40 -9.21
C ALA A 29 1.04 -10.18 -8.82
N ALA A 30 1.39 -8.95 -8.40
CA ALA A 30 2.73 -8.65 -7.90
C ALA A 30 2.99 -9.29 -6.52
N ILE A 31 2.03 -9.22 -5.60
CA ILE A 31 2.09 -9.94 -4.30
C ILE A 31 2.22 -11.44 -4.54
N GLN A 32 1.37 -12.03 -5.38
CA GLN A 32 1.45 -13.45 -5.72
C GLN A 32 2.83 -13.84 -6.27
N LEU A 33 3.33 -13.08 -7.24
CA LEU A 33 4.65 -13.33 -7.82
C LEU A 33 5.75 -13.31 -6.77
N ALA A 34 5.74 -12.32 -5.87
CA ALA A 34 6.71 -12.20 -4.79
C ALA A 34 6.61 -13.38 -3.82
N VAL A 35 5.44 -13.64 -3.24
CA VAL A 35 5.24 -14.71 -2.25
C VAL A 35 5.64 -16.06 -2.81
N GLU A 36 5.11 -16.45 -3.97
CA GLU A 36 5.39 -17.76 -4.55
C GLU A 36 6.82 -17.93 -5.08
N THR A 37 7.54 -16.82 -5.34
CA THR A 37 8.95 -16.90 -5.76
C THR A 37 9.89 -16.97 -4.57
N LEU A 38 9.59 -16.21 -3.51
CA LEU A 38 10.49 -16.06 -2.37
C LEU A 38 10.31 -17.17 -1.33
N ALA A 39 9.07 -17.66 -1.15
CA ALA A 39 8.76 -18.72 -0.21
C ALA A 39 8.52 -20.06 -0.93
N PRO A 40 9.28 -21.12 -0.65
CA PRO A 40 8.94 -22.48 -1.08
C PRO A 40 7.62 -22.94 -0.46
N TYR A 41 6.81 -23.71 -1.20
CA TYR A 41 5.60 -24.32 -0.64
C TYR A 41 5.92 -25.16 0.60
N GLY A 42 5.06 -25.07 1.61
CA GLY A 42 5.23 -25.72 2.91
C GLY A 42 6.15 -24.97 3.87
N SER A 43 6.72 -23.82 3.45
CA SER A 43 7.55 -23.01 4.33
C SER A 43 6.72 -22.00 5.15
N ARG A 44 7.40 -21.35 6.10
CA ARG A 44 6.79 -20.34 6.97
C ARG A 44 6.96 -18.96 6.39
N VAL A 45 5.85 -18.21 6.37
CA VAL A 45 5.76 -16.78 5.97
C VAL A 45 5.32 -15.96 7.19
N VAL A 46 6.01 -14.88 7.50
CA VAL A 46 5.62 -13.91 8.53
C VAL A 46 5.13 -12.66 7.84
N ALA A 47 3.95 -12.19 8.20
CA ALA A 47 3.34 -11.00 7.59
C ALA A 47 2.73 -10.08 8.64
N LEU A 48 2.72 -8.78 8.39
CA LEU A 48 1.94 -7.86 9.21
C LEU A 48 0.45 -8.20 9.11
N GLU A 49 -0.30 -7.98 10.18
CA GLU A 49 -1.76 -8.15 10.19
C GLU A 49 -2.46 -6.93 9.57
N ASP A 50 -1.90 -5.74 9.78
CA ASP A 50 -2.35 -4.47 9.19
C ASP A 50 -1.75 -4.29 7.78
N LEU A 51 -2.20 -5.12 6.85
CA LEU A 51 -1.88 -5.08 5.42
C LEU A 51 -3.12 -4.71 4.61
N TYR A 52 -2.93 -4.36 3.36
CA TYR A 52 -4.03 -4.29 2.41
C TYR A 52 -4.91 -5.55 2.50
N GLY A 53 -6.22 -5.39 2.66
CA GLY A 53 -7.16 -6.51 2.89
C GLY A 53 -7.09 -7.62 1.84
N GLY A 54 -6.75 -7.29 0.58
CA GLY A 54 -6.52 -8.29 -0.48
C GLY A 54 -5.29 -9.14 -0.21
N THR A 55 -4.20 -8.56 0.31
CA THR A 55 -2.98 -9.29 0.68
C THR A 55 -3.23 -10.20 1.87
N TYR A 56 -3.90 -9.68 2.90
CA TYR A 56 -4.31 -10.47 4.07
C TYR A 56 -5.14 -11.69 3.64
N ARG A 57 -6.21 -11.47 2.87
CA ARG A 57 -7.08 -12.55 2.37
C ARG A 57 -6.31 -13.57 1.52
N TYR A 58 -5.41 -13.13 0.66
CA TYR A 58 -4.60 -14.02 -0.16
C TYR A 58 -3.72 -14.95 0.69
N LEU A 59 -3.02 -14.40 1.68
CA LEU A 59 -2.18 -15.19 2.59
C LEU A 59 -3.02 -16.14 3.45
N GLN A 60 -4.21 -15.70 3.89
CA GLN A 60 -5.13 -16.54 4.65
C GLN A 60 -5.59 -17.76 3.84
N VAL A 61 -5.99 -17.56 2.58
CA VAL A 61 -6.36 -18.66 1.69
C VAL A 61 -5.21 -19.64 1.50
N LEU A 62 -3.98 -19.15 1.30
CA LEU A 62 -2.81 -20.01 1.18
C LEU A 62 -2.50 -20.79 2.45
N ALA A 63 -2.77 -20.22 3.63
CA ALA A 63 -2.62 -20.93 4.90
C ALA A 63 -3.70 -22.01 5.07
N GLU A 64 -4.96 -21.69 4.77
CA GLU A 64 -6.10 -22.63 4.83
C GLU A 64 -5.93 -23.81 3.87
N ASP A 65 -5.39 -23.55 2.67
CA ASP A 65 -5.07 -24.59 1.68
C ASP A 65 -3.81 -25.42 2.03
N GLY A 66 -3.11 -25.06 3.12
CA GLY A 66 -1.89 -25.74 3.55
C GLY A 66 -0.68 -25.47 2.67
N ALA A 67 -0.72 -24.40 1.84
CA ALA A 67 0.39 -24.04 0.98
C ALA A 67 1.56 -23.42 1.77
N TYR A 68 1.25 -22.69 2.86
CA TYR A 68 2.23 -22.07 3.75
C TYR A 68 1.77 -22.10 5.21
N GLU A 69 2.74 -22.10 6.15
CA GLU A 69 2.49 -21.69 7.54
C GLU A 69 2.56 -20.15 7.57
N VAL A 70 1.46 -19.48 7.82
CA VAL A 70 1.42 -18.00 7.84
C VAL A 70 1.22 -17.51 9.26
N ASP A 71 2.18 -16.73 9.75
CA ASP A 71 2.06 -15.99 11.02
C ASP A 71 1.73 -14.52 10.73
N PHE A 72 0.52 -14.11 11.09
CA PHE A 72 0.16 -12.70 11.10
C PHE A 72 0.55 -12.05 12.43
N VAL A 73 1.21 -10.90 12.37
CA VAL A 73 1.74 -10.21 13.55
C VAL A 73 1.46 -8.71 13.51
N ILE A 74 1.36 -8.09 14.70
CA ILE A 74 1.07 -6.66 14.82
C ILE A 74 2.37 -5.90 15.10
N GLY A 75 2.71 -4.97 14.23
CA GLY A 75 3.81 -4.04 14.40
C GLY A 75 5.21 -4.67 14.48
N GLU A 76 6.20 -3.85 14.78
CA GLU A 76 7.61 -4.30 14.83
C GLU A 76 7.88 -5.30 15.95
N GLU A 77 7.22 -5.15 17.10
CA GLU A 77 7.41 -6.07 18.23
C GLU A 77 6.95 -7.48 17.86
N GLY A 78 5.77 -7.61 17.21
CA GLY A 78 5.29 -8.90 16.74
C GLY A 78 6.23 -9.52 15.69
N LEU A 79 6.78 -8.69 14.77
CA LEU A 79 7.79 -9.15 13.82
C LEU A 79 9.05 -9.67 14.53
N ARG A 80 9.54 -8.93 15.51
CA ARG A 80 10.73 -9.29 16.29
C ARG A 80 10.55 -10.62 17.05
N GLU A 81 9.38 -10.84 17.63
CA GLU A 81 9.06 -12.08 18.34
C GLU A 81 8.91 -13.26 17.38
N ALA A 82 8.16 -13.08 16.27
CA ALA A 82 7.95 -14.13 15.29
C ALA A 82 9.27 -14.58 14.65
N LEU A 83 10.20 -13.66 14.42
CA LEU A 83 11.49 -13.94 13.80
C LEU A 83 12.56 -14.54 14.75
N GLN A 84 12.18 -14.89 15.97
CA GLN A 84 12.99 -15.81 16.81
C GLN A 84 12.97 -17.25 16.26
N ARG A 85 12.05 -17.58 15.37
CA ARG A 85 11.97 -18.85 14.63
C ARG A 85 12.31 -18.64 13.15
N PRO A 86 12.94 -19.61 12.47
CA PRO A 86 13.22 -19.52 11.05
C PRO A 86 11.95 -19.25 10.22
N ALA A 87 12.08 -18.45 9.17
CA ALA A 87 11.05 -18.20 8.17
C ALA A 87 11.69 -18.15 6.78
N SER A 88 10.89 -18.25 5.73
CA SER A 88 11.37 -18.11 4.35
C SER A 88 11.10 -16.72 3.77
N LEU A 89 10.03 -16.08 4.24
CA LEU A 89 9.61 -14.77 3.77
C LEU A 89 9.07 -13.94 4.93
N VAL A 90 9.44 -12.68 4.96
CA VAL A 90 8.77 -11.62 5.70
C VAL A 90 8.11 -10.68 4.70
N LEU A 91 6.82 -10.40 4.87
CA LEU A 91 6.07 -9.45 4.06
C LEU A 91 5.56 -8.32 4.92
N ILE A 92 6.00 -7.11 4.63
CA ILE A 92 5.55 -5.90 5.30
C ILE A 92 4.99 -4.88 4.30
N GLU A 93 4.14 -4.00 4.80
CA GLU A 93 3.66 -2.80 4.13
C GLU A 93 4.00 -1.59 5.01
N THR A 94 4.57 -0.54 4.43
CA THR A 94 4.91 0.66 5.18
C THR A 94 4.78 1.93 4.32
N PRO A 95 3.97 2.93 4.75
CA PRO A 95 3.05 2.88 5.91
C PRO A 95 1.97 1.82 5.74
N THR A 96 1.47 1.27 6.85
CA THR A 96 0.40 0.26 6.83
C THR A 96 -0.94 0.84 6.37
N ASN A 97 -1.83 -0.01 5.91
CA ASN A 97 -3.15 0.38 5.42
C ASN A 97 -4.26 -0.35 6.21
N PRO A 98 -5.12 0.37 6.99
CA PRO A 98 -5.31 1.82 6.95
C PRO A 98 -4.67 2.59 8.11
N MET A 99 -3.89 1.96 9.00
CA MET A 99 -3.46 2.59 10.24
C MET A 99 -2.29 3.56 10.08
N MET A 100 -1.68 3.67 8.90
CA MET A 100 -0.58 4.59 8.59
C MET A 100 0.66 4.40 9.49
N ALA A 101 0.83 3.22 10.08
CA ALA A 101 1.99 2.91 10.91
C ALA A 101 3.25 2.74 10.04
N GLU A 102 4.32 3.40 10.42
CA GLU A 102 5.62 3.22 9.76
C GLU A 102 6.38 2.05 10.41
N ILE A 103 7.04 1.28 9.56
CA ILE A 103 7.90 0.14 9.96
C ILE A 103 9.33 0.46 9.53
N ASP A 104 10.28 0.29 10.42
CA ASP A 104 11.71 0.44 10.13
C ASP A 104 12.21 -0.71 9.27
N ILE A 105 12.27 -0.47 7.95
CA ILE A 105 12.63 -1.49 6.96
C ILE A 105 14.02 -2.06 7.24
N ALA A 106 15.01 -1.22 7.58
CA ALA A 106 16.38 -1.68 7.81
C ALA A 106 16.47 -2.62 9.02
N ARG A 107 15.77 -2.29 10.08
CA ARG A 107 15.69 -3.12 11.29
C ARG A 107 14.99 -4.45 11.01
N VAL A 108 13.89 -4.43 10.27
CA VAL A 108 13.16 -5.65 9.90
C VAL A 108 13.98 -6.50 8.93
N ALA A 109 14.75 -5.90 8.01
CA ALA A 109 15.68 -6.62 7.13
C ALA A 109 16.73 -7.40 7.94
N ASP A 110 17.33 -6.75 8.94
CA ASP A 110 18.31 -7.43 9.84
C ASP A 110 17.66 -8.63 10.57
N TRP A 111 16.45 -8.50 11.06
CA TRP A 111 15.74 -9.60 11.72
C TRP A 111 15.34 -10.71 10.73
N ALA A 112 14.83 -10.34 9.56
CA ALA A 112 14.46 -11.30 8.53
C ALA A 112 15.65 -12.14 8.07
N HIS A 113 16.74 -11.49 7.71
CA HIS A 113 17.96 -12.16 7.28
C HIS A 113 18.58 -13.00 8.40
N GLY A 114 18.54 -12.53 9.65
CA GLY A 114 18.96 -13.30 10.82
C GLY A 114 18.12 -14.58 11.05
N ALA A 115 16.85 -14.59 10.64
CA ALA A 115 15.97 -15.74 10.68
C ALA A 115 16.04 -16.62 9.41
N GLY A 116 16.90 -16.26 8.43
CA GLY A 116 17.06 -16.96 7.14
C GLY A 116 15.95 -16.63 6.13
N ALA A 117 15.17 -15.59 6.37
CA ALA A 117 14.07 -15.16 5.52
C ALA A 117 14.51 -14.04 4.54
N LEU A 118 13.84 -13.96 3.39
CA LEU A 118 13.87 -12.81 2.51
C LEU A 118 12.81 -11.80 2.93
N LEU A 119 13.09 -10.51 2.70
CA LEU A 119 12.16 -9.42 3.01
C LEU A 119 11.53 -8.87 1.74
N ALA A 120 10.20 -8.93 1.64
CA ALA A 120 9.41 -8.22 0.65
C ALA A 120 8.69 -7.03 1.29
N VAL A 121 8.75 -5.86 0.65
CA VAL A 121 8.13 -4.63 1.12
C VAL A 121 7.12 -4.13 0.11
N ASP A 122 5.86 -4.00 0.50
CA ASP A 122 4.88 -3.24 -0.28
C ASP A 122 5.09 -1.75 -0.01
N ASN A 123 5.60 -1.04 -1.02
CA ASN A 123 5.94 0.38 -0.96
C ASN A 123 4.94 1.27 -1.74
N THR A 124 3.71 0.77 -1.90
CA THR A 124 2.68 1.44 -2.71
C THR A 124 2.40 2.87 -2.26
N PHE A 125 2.38 3.14 -0.94
CA PHE A 125 2.03 4.46 -0.40
C PHE A 125 3.16 5.48 -0.51
N TYR A 126 4.41 5.03 -0.43
CA TYR A 126 5.56 5.93 -0.46
C TYR A 126 6.13 6.11 -1.87
N THR A 127 6.01 5.12 -2.72
CA THR A 127 6.66 5.12 -4.04
C THR A 127 8.19 5.26 -3.95
N PRO A 128 8.94 5.02 -5.04
CA PRO A 128 10.39 5.23 -5.03
C PRO A 128 10.82 6.70 -4.82
N VAL A 129 9.86 7.65 -4.89
CA VAL A 129 10.14 9.07 -4.65
C VAL A 129 10.40 9.35 -3.18
N ILE A 130 9.66 8.70 -2.27
CA ILE A 130 9.77 8.93 -0.83
C ILE A 130 10.67 7.88 -0.17
N CYS A 131 10.54 6.61 -0.56
CA CYS A 131 11.28 5.51 0.05
C CYS A 131 11.75 4.52 -1.02
N ARG A 132 12.98 4.04 -0.90
CA ARG A 132 13.58 2.99 -1.70
C ARG A 132 13.96 1.81 -0.81
N PRO A 133 13.07 0.85 -0.61
CA PRO A 133 13.28 -0.25 0.33
C PRO A 133 14.51 -1.10 0.02
N LEU A 134 14.92 -1.25 -1.25
CA LEU A 134 16.13 -1.99 -1.63
C LEU A 134 17.39 -1.37 -1.01
N GLU A 135 17.46 -0.03 -0.88
CA GLU A 135 18.58 0.67 -0.25
C GLU A 135 18.59 0.47 1.28
N LEU A 136 17.48 -0.01 1.84
CA LEU A 136 17.29 -0.28 3.28
C LEU A 136 17.35 -1.77 3.62
N GLY A 137 17.72 -2.62 2.67
CA GLY A 137 17.92 -4.05 2.90
C GLY A 137 16.76 -4.95 2.51
N ALA A 138 15.70 -4.43 1.90
CA ALA A 138 14.66 -5.29 1.30
C ALA A 138 15.23 -6.07 0.11
N ASP A 139 14.83 -7.34 -0.04
CA ASP A 139 15.22 -8.19 -1.17
C ASP A 139 14.35 -7.95 -2.40
N VAL A 140 13.07 -7.65 -2.15
CA VAL A 140 12.06 -7.39 -3.17
C VAL A 140 11.15 -6.25 -2.74
N VAL A 141 10.82 -5.36 -3.67
CA VAL A 141 9.81 -4.32 -3.48
C VAL A 141 8.61 -4.62 -4.38
N VAL A 142 7.42 -4.45 -3.81
CA VAL A 142 6.16 -4.67 -4.50
C VAL A 142 5.37 -3.36 -4.56
N TYR A 143 4.64 -3.17 -5.64
CA TYR A 143 3.73 -2.04 -5.83
C TYR A 143 2.39 -2.48 -6.41
N SER A 144 1.33 -1.93 -5.88
CA SER A 144 0.14 -1.71 -6.69
C SER A 144 0.38 -0.48 -7.59
N ALA A 145 0.87 -0.72 -8.80
CA ALA A 145 1.16 0.35 -9.75
C ALA A 145 -0.12 1.06 -10.27
N THR A 146 -1.29 0.48 -9.99
CA THR A 146 -2.62 1.09 -10.12
C THR A 146 -2.71 2.45 -9.40
N LYS A 147 -1.96 2.61 -8.29
CA LYS A 147 -2.04 3.73 -7.35
C LYS A 147 -1.16 4.89 -7.84
N TYR A 148 -0.31 5.43 -6.98
CA TYR A 148 0.53 6.60 -7.29
C TYR A 148 1.41 6.46 -8.54
N LEU A 149 1.90 5.24 -8.86
CA LEU A 149 2.75 5.05 -10.05
C LEU A 149 1.97 5.37 -11.35
N GLY A 150 0.75 4.85 -11.48
CA GLY A 150 -0.17 5.24 -12.55
C GLY A 150 -0.72 6.65 -12.36
N GLY A 151 -1.35 6.88 -11.22
CA GLY A 151 -1.75 8.18 -10.69
C GLY A 151 -2.96 8.83 -11.35
N HIS A 152 -3.61 8.18 -12.32
CA HIS A 152 -4.70 8.80 -13.09
C HIS A 152 -5.98 7.95 -13.12
N ASN A 153 -6.09 6.93 -12.27
CA ASN A 153 -7.25 6.02 -12.16
C ASN A 153 -7.66 5.35 -13.48
N ASP A 154 -6.73 5.24 -14.45
CA ASP A 154 -6.95 4.79 -15.82
C ASP A 154 -6.26 3.46 -16.14
N VAL A 155 -5.51 2.86 -15.20
CA VAL A 155 -4.78 1.62 -15.37
C VAL A 155 -4.81 0.76 -14.12
N MET A 156 -5.01 -0.55 -14.30
CA MET A 156 -4.76 -1.54 -13.24
C MET A 156 -3.42 -2.21 -13.52
N ALA A 157 -2.48 -2.10 -12.58
CA ALA A 157 -1.14 -2.64 -12.77
C ALA A 157 -0.47 -3.01 -11.44
N GLY A 158 0.52 -3.90 -11.50
CA GLY A 158 1.43 -4.21 -10.42
C GLY A 158 2.87 -4.08 -10.86
N ALA A 159 3.77 -3.94 -9.90
CA ALA A 159 5.20 -3.98 -10.17
C ALA A 159 5.95 -4.74 -9.07
N VAL A 160 7.02 -5.41 -9.46
CA VAL A 160 7.99 -6.05 -8.55
C VAL A 160 9.38 -5.61 -8.97
N VAL A 161 10.22 -5.24 -8.02
CA VAL A 161 11.60 -4.82 -8.27
C VAL A 161 12.55 -5.55 -7.32
N THR A 162 13.72 -5.95 -7.81
CA THR A 162 14.81 -6.51 -7.01
C THR A 162 16.17 -5.98 -7.48
N ALA A 163 17.11 -5.92 -6.55
CA ALA A 163 18.51 -5.62 -6.87
C ALA A 163 19.36 -6.89 -7.05
N ASP A 164 18.88 -8.05 -6.66
CA ASP A 164 19.55 -9.33 -6.77
C ASP A 164 19.28 -9.98 -8.14
N PRO A 165 20.30 -10.21 -8.97
CA PRO A 165 20.13 -10.84 -10.30
C PRO A 165 19.58 -12.28 -10.25
N ASP A 166 19.90 -13.07 -9.21
CA ASP A 166 19.41 -14.43 -9.06
C ASP A 166 17.92 -14.45 -8.71
N LEU A 167 17.48 -13.56 -7.81
CA LEU A 167 16.05 -13.32 -7.55
C LEU A 167 15.36 -12.80 -8.81
N GLY A 168 15.99 -11.90 -9.56
CA GLY A 168 15.48 -11.41 -10.84
C GLY A 168 15.24 -12.55 -11.83
N GLY A 169 16.17 -13.49 -11.94
CA GLY A 169 16.02 -14.70 -12.77
C GLY A 169 14.84 -15.58 -12.33
N ARG A 170 14.68 -15.81 -11.03
CA ARG A 170 13.57 -16.60 -10.46
C ARG A 170 12.21 -15.92 -10.68
N LEU A 171 12.12 -14.62 -10.45
CA LEU A 171 10.90 -13.82 -10.68
C LEU A 171 10.51 -13.86 -12.18
N MET A 172 11.46 -13.64 -13.09
CA MET A 172 11.21 -13.73 -14.53
C MET A 172 10.72 -15.12 -14.95
N TYR A 173 11.34 -16.17 -14.44
CA TYR A 173 10.93 -17.55 -14.76
C TYR A 173 9.48 -17.80 -14.31
N ARG A 174 9.15 -17.43 -13.07
CA ARG A 174 7.79 -17.60 -12.54
C ARG A 174 6.76 -16.73 -13.29
N LEU A 175 7.09 -15.48 -13.55
CA LEU A 175 6.20 -14.57 -14.30
C LEU A 175 5.89 -15.11 -15.71
N ASN A 176 6.88 -15.64 -16.39
CA ASN A 176 6.68 -16.27 -17.70
C ASN A 176 5.84 -17.56 -17.63
N THR A 177 5.91 -18.26 -16.50
CA THR A 177 5.14 -19.49 -16.26
C THR A 177 3.67 -19.19 -15.95
N THR A 178 3.40 -18.20 -15.12
CA THR A 178 2.03 -17.84 -14.70
C THR A 178 1.33 -16.89 -15.68
N GLY A 179 2.09 -16.07 -16.41
CA GLY A 179 1.57 -15.24 -17.49
C GLY A 179 0.85 -13.95 -17.06
N ALA A 180 0.91 -13.55 -15.78
CA ALA A 180 0.21 -12.37 -15.26
C ALA A 180 0.90 -11.03 -15.65
N THR A 181 1.26 -10.89 -16.93
CA THR A 181 2.02 -9.74 -17.46
C THR A 181 1.10 -8.58 -17.84
N LEU A 182 1.58 -7.35 -17.66
CA LEU A 182 0.86 -6.13 -18.06
C LEU A 182 0.79 -6.01 -19.60
N SER A 183 -0.35 -5.51 -20.10
CA SER A 183 -0.54 -5.27 -21.54
C SER A 183 0.37 -4.15 -22.06
N PRO A 184 0.72 -4.12 -23.36
CA PRO A 184 1.53 -3.02 -23.91
C PRO A 184 0.88 -1.64 -23.79
N PHE A 185 -0.45 -1.54 -23.90
CA PHE A 185 -1.16 -0.28 -23.76
C PHE A 185 -1.15 0.21 -22.32
N ASP A 186 -1.37 -0.67 -21.35
CA ASP A 186 -1.29 -0.33 -19.94
C ASP A 186 0.14 0.04 -19.54
N CYS A 187 1.16 -0.63 -20.12
CA CYS A 187 2.56 -0.22 -19.97
C CYS A 187 2.82 1.21 -20.46
N PHE A 188 2.21 1.61 -21.56
CA PHE A 188 2.31 2.99 -22.05
C PHE A 188 1.66 3.99 -21.11
N LEU A 189 0.46 3.70 -20.59
CA LEU A 189 -0.21 4.55 -19.60
C LEU A 189 0.62 4.70 -18.33
N LEU A 190 1.14 3.59 -17.83
CA LEU A 190 2.00 3.61 -16.63
C LEU A 190 3.30 4.39 -16.85
N LEU A 191 3.99 4.19 -17.98
CA LEU A 191 5.16 4.99 -18.37
C LEU A 191 4.85 6.48 -18.43
N ARG A 192 3.67 6.84 -18.93
CA ARG A 192 3.22 8.23 -18.96
C ARG A 192 2.99 8.78 -17.57
N GLY A 193 2.36 8.01 -16.67
CA GLY A 193 2.14 8.37 -15.26
C GLY A 193 3.45 8.59 -14.51
N LEU A 194 4.44 7.74 -14.71
CA LEU A 194 5.76 7.86 -14.07
C LEU A 194 6.48 9.18 -14.37
N LYS A 195 6.22 9.82 -15.53
CA LYS A 195 6.88 11.08 -15.91
C LYS A 195 6.53 12.27 -15.01
N THR A 196 5.41 12.20 -14.30
CA THR A 196 4.94 13.25 -13.37
C THR A 196 4.93 12.78 -11.93
N LEU A 197 5.46 11.59 -11.63
CA LEU A 197 5.36 10.98 -10.31
C LEU A 197 5.90 11.90 -9.20
N SER A 198 7.11 12.43 -9.35
CA SER A 198 7.71 13.31 -8.32
C SER A 198 6.91 14.58 -8.08
N LEU A 199 6.43 15.23 -9.15
CA LEU A 199 5.60 16.44 -9.05
C LEU A 199 4.25 16.13 -8.36
N ARG A 200 3.65 15.00 -8.68
CA ARG A 200 2.40 14.57 -8.04
C ARG A 200 2.61 14.24 -6.58
N MET A 201 3.65 13.47 -6.23
CA MET A 201 3.95 13.14 -4.83
C MET A 201 4.21 14.39 -3.98
N GLU A 202 4.94 15.38 -4.50
CA GLU A 202 5.15 16.66 -3.84
C GLU A 202 3.81 17.38 -3.57
N ARG A 203 2.92 17.44 -4.57
CA ARG A 203 1.62 18.09 -4.41
C ARG A 203 0.68 17.31 -3.48
N HIS A 204 0.63 15.98 -3.59
CA HIS A 204 -0.14 15.14 -2.68
C HIS A 204 0.27 15.38 -1.22
N GLU A 205 1.57 15.38 -0.93
CA GLU A 205 2.09 15.61 0.42
C GLU A 205 1.79 17.04 0.91
N ALA A 206 1.98 18.06 0.07
CA ALA A 206 1.67 19.43 0.43
C ALA A 206 0.18 19.62 0.77
N ASN A 207 -0.70 19.04 -0.02
CA ASN A 207 -2.14 19.07 0.22
C ASN A 207 -2.51 18.28 1.48
N ALA A 208 -1.93 17.08 1.67
CA ALA A 208 -2.18 16.25 2.86
C ALA A 208 -1.81 16.99 4.15
N ARG A 209 -0.67 17.70 4.19
CA ARG A 209 -0.28 18.51 5.36
C ARG A 209 -1.29 19.61 5.70
N ARG A 210 -1.92 20.23 4.69
CA ARG A 210 -2.97 21.24 4.89
C ARG A 210 -4.24 20.58 5.43
N VAL A 211 -4.64 19.43 4.89
CA VAL A 211 -5.79 18.67 5.36
C VAL A 211 -5.56 18.16 6.80
N VAL A 212 -4.40 17.62 7.11
CA VAL A 212 -4.04 17.18 8.48
C VAL A 212 -4.15 18.33 9.47
N ALA A 213 -3.57 19.49 9.17
CA ALA A 213 -3.64 20.65 10.06
C ALA A 213 -5.09 21.11 10.33
N PHE A 214 -5.98 21.00 9.35
CA PHE A 214 -7.40 21.26 9.51
C PHE A 214 -8.06 20.19 10.40
N LEU A 215 -7.86 18.91 10.12
CA LEU A 215 -8.48 17.80 10.85
C LEU A 215 -8.03 17.77 12.33
N GLU A 216 -6.75 18.02 12.62
CA GLU A 216 -6.22 18.08 13.99
C GLU A 216 -6.79 19.25 14.82
N ALA A 217 -7.19 20.33 14.16
CA ALA A 217 -7.78 21.48 14.82
C ALA A 217 -9.31 21.39 15.03
N ASP A 218 -9.96 20.38 14.43
CA ASP A 218 -11.41 20.25 14.44
C ASP A 218 -11.88 19.30 15.55
N ALA A 219 -12.75 19.79 16.46
CA ALA A 219 -13.27 19.00 17.59
C ALA A 219 -14.14 17.80 17.17
N ARG A 220 -14.61 17.76 15.93
CA ARG A 220 -15.39 16.65 15.36
C ARG A 220 -14.51 15.47 14.92
N VAL A 221 -13.18 15.63 15.00
CA VAL A 221 -12.18 14.62 14.71
C VAL A 221 -11.47 14.24 16.00
N THR A 222 -11.44 12.96 16.35
CA THR A 222 -10.87 12.49 17.62
C THR A 222 -9.46 11.97 17.49
N ARG A 223 -9.06 11.56 16.28
CA ARG A 223 -7.71 11.04 16.00
C ARG A 223 -7.36 11.30 14.53
N VAL A 224 -6.13 11.67 14.28
CA VAL A 224 -5.55 11.76 12.92
C VAL A 224 -4.31 10.87 12.86
N LEU A 225 -4.21 10.05 11.84
CA LEU A 225 -3.08 9.16 11.55
C LEU A 225 -2.47 9.60 10.23
N TYR A 226 -1.26 10.11 10.30
CA TYR A 226 -0.51 10.58 9.15
C TYR A 226 1.00 10.39 9.37
N PRO A 227 1.70 9.70 8.46
CA PRO A 227 3.13 9.42 8.64
C PRO A 227 4.04 10.62 8.31
N GLY A 228 3.46 11.79 8.07
CA GLY A 228 4.20 13.01 7.73
C GLY A 228 4.59 13.12 6.26
N ARG A 229 4.32 12.10 5.46
CA ARG A 229 4.66 12.00 4.03
C ARG A 229 3.52 11.38 3.23
N SER A 230 3.57 11.51 1.91
CA SER A 230 2.56 11.05 0.95
C SER A 230 1.20 11.77 1.07
N GLY A 231 0.21 11.29 0.32
CA GLY A 231 -1.16 11.81 0.33
C GLY A 231 -2.16 11.01 1.16
N MET A 232 -1.71 10.01 1.95
CA MET A 232 -2.59 9.11 2.67
C MET A 232 -2.78 9.57 4.11
N ILE A 233 -4.03 9.70 4.53
CA ILE A 233 -4.43 10.11 5.89
C ILE A 233 -5.53 9.17 6.36
N SER A 234 -5.52 8.77 7.62
CA SER A 234 -6.68 8.17 8.28
C SER A 234 -7.09 9.03 9.48
N PHE A 235 -8.37 9.07 9.79
CA PHE A 235 -8.88 9.83 10.93
C PHE A 235 -10.16 9.21 11.47
N ASP A 236 -10.40 9.37 12.77
CA ASP A 236 -11.65 8.96 13.42
C ASP A 236 -12.56 10.16 13.62
N LEU A 237 -13.85 10.00 13.28
CA LEU A 237 -14.89 10.97 13.58
C LEU A 237 -15.37 10.82 15.03
N ALA A 238 -15.74 11.93 15.66
CA ALA A 238 -16.38 11.95 16.98
C ALA A 238 -17.73 11.24 16.96
N ASP A 239 -18.20 10.75 18.12
CA ASP A 239 -19.38 9.91 18.22
C ASP A 239 -20.69 10.62 17.80
N ASP A 240 -20.74 11.93 17.91
CA ASP A 240 -21.87 12.80 17.54
C ASP A 240 -21.88 13.19 16.05
N VAL A 241 -20.92 12.72 15.25
CA VAL A 241 -20.86 12.95 13.80
C VAL A 241 -21.46 11.76 13.06
N ASP A 242 -22.44 11.98 12.20
CA ASP A 242 -23.02 10.94 11.35
C ASP A 242 -22.09 10.67 10.14
N ILE A 243 -21.50 9.47 10.12
CA ILE A 243 -20.59 9.05 9.05
C ILE A 243 -21.29 9.03 7.68
N ALA A 244 -22.54 8.54 7.62
CA ALA A 244 -23.26 8.44 6.35
C ALA A 244 -23.61 9.83 5.81
N ALA A 245 -24.01 10.76 6.68
CA ALA A 245 -24.24 12.15 6.32
C ALA A 245 -22.94 12.83 5.85
N PHE A 246 -21.82 12.61 6.54
CA PHE A 246 -20.51 13.11 6.12
C PHE A 246 -20.15 12.61 4.71
N LEU A 247 -20.18 11.30 4.50
CA LEU A 247 -19.84 10.69 3.21
C LEU A 247 -20.80 11.12 2.08
N GLY A 248 -22.07 11.37 2.40
CA GLY A 248 -23.04 11.88 1.45
C GLY A 248 -22.90 13.36 1.12
N ALA A 249 -22.20 14.13 1.94
CA ALA A 249 -22.05 15.58 1.81
C ALA A 249 -20.78 16.02 1.07
N VAL A 250 -19.73 15.16 1.00
CA VAL A 250 -18.49 15.49 0.26
C VAL A 250 -18.77 15.75 -1.22
N ARG A 251 -18.04 16.69 -1.82
CA ARG A 251 -18.24 17.17 -3.20
C ARG A 251 -16.99 17.13 -4.04
N VAL A 252 -15.84 17.43 -3.46
CA VAL A 252 -14.52 17.34 -4.10
C VAL A 252 -13.93 15.95 -3.82
N PHE A 253 -13.98 15.51 -2.57
CA PHE A 253 -13.69 14.12 -2.26
C PHE A 253 -14.80 13.21 -2.80
N THR A 254 -14.41 12.12 -3.44
CA THR A 254 -15.38 11.08 -3.87
C THR A 254 -15.36 9.92 -2.89
N PHE A 255 -16.53 9.50 -2.41
CA PHE A 255 -16.66 8.26 -1.62
C PHE A 255 -16.47 7.06 -2.54
N ALA A 256 -15.28 6.52 -2.56
CA ALA A 256 -14.90 5.39 -3.41
C ALA A 256 -13.69 4.66 -2.83
N GLU A 257 -13.54 3.40 -3.21
CA GLU A 257 -12.30 2.66 -3.00
C GLU A 257 -11.20 3.15 -3.94
N SER A 258 -9.99 2.68 -3.75
CA SER A 258 -8.76 3.08 -4.42
C SER A 258 -8.05 4.22 -3.69
N LEU A 259 -6.95 4.68 -4.26
CA LEU A 259 -6.09 5.74 -3.72
C LEU A 259 -5.01 6.15 -4.73
N GLY A 260 -4.31 7.22 -4.43
CA GLY A 260 -3.09 7.63 -5.15
C GLY A 260 -3.32 8.22 -6.54
N GLY A 261 -4.59 8.42 -6.92
CA GLY A 261 -4.96 9.19 -8.11
C GLY A 261 -4.84 10.70 -7.88
N VAL A 262 -4.89 11.46 -8.97
CA VAL A 262 -4.88 12.93 -8.92
C VAL A 262 -6.14 13.49 -8.28
N GLU A 263 -7.24 12.74 -8.25
CA GLU A 263 -8.50 13.07 -7.58
C GLU A 263 -8.49 12.59 -6.13
N SER A 264 -9.10 13.37 -5.24
CA SER A 264 -9.24 13.05 -3.83
C SER A 264 -10.36 12.04 -3.56
N LEU A 265 -10.05 11.02 -2.76
CA LEU A 265 -11.00 9.96 -2.39
C LEU A 265 -11.12 9.85 -0.87
N VAL A 266 -12.32 9.48 -0.40
CA VAL A 266 -12.60 9.07 0.97
C VAL A 266 -13.12 7.64 0.99
N THR A 267 -12.64 6.83 1.92
CA THR A 267 -13.00 5.42 2.09
C THR A 267 -13.36 5.17 3.55
N CYS A 268 -14.34 4.29 3.81
CA CYS A 268 -14.62 3.73 5.13
C CYS A 268 -14.07 2.31 5.21
N PRO A 269 -12.86 2.08 5.72
CA PRO A 269 -12.17 0.80 5.63
C PRO A 269 -12.93 -0.37 6.25
N SER A 270 -13.62 -0.16 7.38
CA SER A 270 -14.31 -1.23 8.10
C SER A 270 -15.45 -1.88 7.29
N VAL A 271 -16.05 -1.17 6.33
CA VAL A 271 -17.14 -1.66 5.49
C VAL A 271 -16.76 -1.86 4.02
N GLN A 272 -15.54 -1.46 3.62
CA GLN A 272 -15.02 -1.58 2.26
C GLN A 272 -13.75 -2.43 2.24
N THR A 273 -12.59 -1.81 2.27
CA THR A 273 -11.29 -2.45 1.98
C THR A 273 -10.86 -3.51 3.00
N HIS A 274 -11.42 -3.49 4.22
CA HIS A 274 -11.12 -4.41 5.33
C HIS A 274 -12.38 -5.09 5.87
N ALA A 275 -13.47 -5.12 5.10
CA ALA A 275 -14.71 -5.76 5.49
C ALA A 275 -14.54 -7.29 5.74
N ASP A 276 -13.64 -7.92 5.00
CA ASP A 276 -13.32 -9.35 5.12
C ASP A 276 -12.43 -9.68 6.34
N VAL A 277 -11.81 -8.67 6.97
CA VAL A 277 -10.99 -8.87 8.17
C VAL A 277 -11.90 -8.99 9.40
N PRO A 278 -11.75 -10.04 10.24
CA PRO A 278 -12.61 -10.22 11.41
C PRO A 278 -12.60 -9.00 12.34
N PRO A 279 -13.76 -8.62 12.92
CA PRO A 279 -13.84 -7.43 13.79
C PRO A 279 -12.88 -7.44 14.98
N ALA A 280 -12.63 -8.61 15.57
CA ALA A 280 -11.68 -8.75 16.68
C ALA A 280 -10.23 -8.45 16.22
N THR A 281 -9.87 -8.90 15.03
CA THR A 281 -8.56 -8.60 14.40
C THR A 281 -8.42 -7.11 14.11
N ARG A 282 -9.44 -6.49 13.49
CA ARG A 282 -9.45 -5.04 13.24
C ARG A 282 -9.26 -4.24 14.53
N ALA A 283 -9.98 -4.62 15.58
CA ALA A 283 -9.88 -3.97 16.90
C ALA A 283 -8.48 -4.13 17.52
N ALA A 284 -7.81 -5.26 17.31
CA ALA A 284 -6.49 -5.54 17.87
C ALA A 284 -5.41 -4.57 17.39
N TYR A 285 -5.47 -4.13 16.11
CA TYR A 285 -4.57 -3.11 15.58
C TYR A 285 -5.16 -1.70 15.54
N GLY A 286 -6.37 -1.50 16.11
CA GLY A 286 -6.95 -0.18 16.36
C GLY A 286 -7.80 0.40 15.22
N LEU A 287 -8.22 -0.40 14.23
CA LEU A 287 -9.20 0.00 13.23
C LEU A 287 -10.59 0.02 13.85
N THR A 288 -11.15 1.22 14.00
CA THR A 288 -12.51 1.47 14.50
C THR A 288 -13.51 1.50 13.35
N ASP A 289 -14.80 1.36 13.66
CA ASP A 289 -15.86 1.56 12.67
C ASP A 289 -16.10 3.05 12.35
N ARG A 290 -15.41 3.96 13.06
CA ARG A 290 -15.46 5.40 12.85
C ARG A 290 -14.29 5.94 12.02
N LEU A 291 -13.33 5.07 11.70
CA LEU A 291 -12.15 5.45 10.95
C LEU A 291 -12.48 5.61 9.46
N LEU A 292 -12.13 6.78 8.94
CA LEU A 292 -12.15 7.10 7.51
C LEU A 292 -10.71 7.25 7.00
N ARG A 293 -10.50 6.90 5.73
CA ARG A 293 -9.20 7.09 5.06
C ARG A 293 -9.36 8.03 3.88
N LEU A 294 -8.52 9.06 3.82
CA LEU A 294 -8.40 9.95 2.68
C LEU A 294 -7.21 9.55 1.81
N SER A 295 -7.42 9.56 0.52
CA SER A 295 -6.37 9.68 -0.48
C SER A 295 -6.44 11.11 -1.02
N VAL A 296 -5.57 11.97 -0.54
CA VAL A 296 -5.57 13.39 -0.91
C VAL A 296 -4.95 13.56 -2.29
N GLY A 297 -5.69 14.16 -3.21
CA GLY A 297 -5.28 14.42 -4.59
C GLY A 297 -4.44 15.68 -4.75
N ILE A 298 -4.42 16.19 -5.98
CA ILE A 298 -3.62 17.36 -6.37
C ILE A 298 -4.46 18.63 -6.63
N GLU A 299 -5.73 18.62 -6.26
CA GLU A 299 -6.66 19.72 -6.37
C GLU A 299 -6.14 20.94 -5.57
N ASP A 300 -6.87 22.04 -5.60
CA ASP A 300 -6.56 23.18 -4.74
C ASP A 300 -6.77 22.81 -3.26
N ALA A 301 -5.78 23.10 -2.41
CA ALA A 301 -5.82 22.69 -1.01
C ALA A 301 -6.94 23.39 -0.21
N ASP A 302 -7.29 24.63 -0.57
CA ASP A 302 -8.35 25.37 0.11
C ASP A 302 -9.73 24.79 -0.26
N ASP A 303 -9.91 24.31 -1.50
CA ASP A 303 -11.13 23.60 -1.91
C ASP A 303 -11.27 22.26 -1.16
N LEU A 304 -10.18 21.53 -0.95
CA LEU A 304 -10.18 20.28 -0.18
C LEU A 304 -10.59 20.51 1.27
N VAL A 305 -10.02 21.53 1.92
CA VAL A 305 -10.36 21.88 3.30
C VAL A 305 -11.82 22.37 3.40
N ALA A 306 -12.26 23.22 2.48
CA ALA A 306 -13.64 23.70 2.45
C ALA A 306 -14.65 22.56 2.25
N ASP A 307 -14.31 21.56 1.45
CA ASP A 307 -15.18 20.39 1.25
C ASP A 307 -15.31 19.56 2.52
N LEU A 308 -14.20 19.29 3.22
CA LEU A 308 -14.25 18.57 4.50
C LEU A 308 -15.01 19.35 5.56
N GLU A 309 -14.84 20.67 5.67
CA GLU A 309 -15.54 21.50 6.64
C GLU A 309 -17.05 21.51 6.41
N GLN A 310 -17.49 21.68 5.16
CA GLN A 310 -18.93 21.67 4.87
C GLN A 310 -19.54 20.29 5.09
N ALA A 311 -18.78 19.19 4.80
CA ALA A 311 -19.25 17.84 5.02
C ALA A 311 -19.36 17.50 6.52
N LEU A 312 -18.38 17.90 7.34
CA LEU A 312 -18.43 17.78 8.79
C LEU A 312 -19.60 18.59 9.39
N THR A 313 -19.86 19.78 8.85
CA THR A 313 -21.00 20.61 9.30
C THR A 313 -22.33 19.98 8.95
N ALA A 314 -22.47 19.38 7.78
CA ALA A 314 -23.67 18.66 7.36
C ALA A 314 -23.93 17.37 8.18
N ALA A 315 -22.88 16.82 8.78
CA ALA A 315 -22.92 15.57 9.55
C ALA A 315 -23.17 15.77 11.06
N GLN A 316 -23.16 17.01 11.54
CA GLN A 316 -23.54 17.32 12.91
C GLN A 316 -25.08 17.31 13.04
N SER A 317 -25.57 16.43 13.87
CA SER A 317 -27.00 16.32 14.20
C SER A 317 -27.46 17.28 15.30
#